data_438a12bd239ec0fb94ae6e6f8e48c36d
#
_entry.id   438a12bd239ec0fb94ae6e6f8e48c36d
#
_cell.length_a   1.000
_cell.length_b   1.000
_cell.length_c   1.000
_cell.angle_alpha   90.00
_cell.angle_beta   90.00
_cell.angle_gamma   90.00
#
_symmetry.space_group_name_H-M   'P 1'
#
loop_
_entity.id
_entity.type
_entity.pdbx_description
1 polymer ?
#
loop_
_entity_poly.entity_id
_entity_poly.type
_entity_poly.pdbx_seq_one_letter_code
_entity_poly.pdbx_strand_id
1 'polypeptide(L)'
;MQNLLLGLVGELKGEIKMTKYAVYTKWSWPDGVPSAESMQQRHREVKSKTKAEDIIWFKIDENTHQSVIIYSSEADAKEENARRQAMRKDTIAETGHSMVEETMGPVLSIMSQV
;
A
#
# COMPACT_ATOMS: atom_id res chain seq x y z
N MET A 1 -3.16 -10.13 -32.01
CA MET A 1 -2.32 -10.09 -31.91
C MET A 1 -1.95 -9.78 -31.95
N GLN A 2 -2.12 -9.39 -31.76
CA GLN A 2 -1.40 -9.11 -31.74
C GLN A 2 -0.99 -9.07 -31.43
N ASN A 3 -1.17 -8.84 -31.21
CA ASN A 3 -0.34 -8.68 -31.09
C ASN A 3 0.30 -8.85 -30.92
N LEU A 4 0.47 -9.06 -30.79
CA LEU A 4 1.45 -9.06 -30.71
C LEU A 4 2.06 -8.74 -30.89
N LEU A 5 2.29 -8.67 -31.13
CA LEU A 5 3.07 -8.09 -31.18
C LEU A 5 3.02 -7.50 -31.16
N LEU A 6 2.64 -7.03 -30.99
CA LEU A 6 2.89 -6.36 -30.83
C LEU A 6 3.01 -6.24 -30.36
N GLY A 7 2.79 -6.13 -29.85
CA GLY A 7 3.35 -5.96 -29.35
C GLY A 7 3.87 -5.95 -29.04
N LEU A 8 4.35 -6.19 -29.13
CA LEU A 8 5.13 -6.02 -28.84
C LEU A 8 5.51 -5.37 -28.81
N VAL A 9 5.57 -5.04 -28.89
CA VAL A 9 5.91 -4.18 -28.68
C VAL A 9 5.46 -3.48 -28.35
N GLY A 10 4.83 -3.13 -28.19
CA GLY A 10 4.56 -2.43 -27.75
C GLY A 10 4.28 -2.43 -27.07
N GLU A 11 4.31 -2.81 -26.93
CA GLU A 11 4.40 -2.91 -26.30
C GLU A 11 5.07 -2.90 -25.90
N LEU A 12 5.61 -2.91 -26.27
CA LEU A 12 6.43 -2.72 -25.71
C LEU A 12 6.63 -1.86 -25.32
N LYS A 13 6.39 -1.23 -25.30
CA LYS A 13 6.35 -0.49 -24.65
C LYS A 13 5.55 -0.47 -23.82
N GLY A 14 5.15 -0.41 -24.17
CA GLY A 14 4.20 -0.44 -23.23
C GLY A 14 4.09 -1.71 -22.58
N GLU A 15 4.57 -2.53 -23.07
CA GLU A 15 4.59 -3.58 -22.49
C GLU A 15 5.49 -3.67 -21.55
N ILE A 16 6.24 -2.92 -21.60
CA ILE A 16 6.92 -2.69 -20.50
C ILE A 16 6.12 -1.85 -19.65
N LYS A 17 4.88 -2.12 -19.48
CA LYS A 17 4.13 -1.53 -18.53
C LYS A 17 4.61 -1.94 -17.25
N MET A 18 4.80 -1.04 -16.29
CA MET A 18 5.19 -1.39 -14.96
C MET A 18 4.09 -2.14 -14.30
N THR A 19 4.42 -3.28 -13.75
CA THR A 19 3.48 -4.05 -12.96
C THR A 19 3.22 -3.33 -11.66
N LYS A 20 1.97 -3.18 -11.30
CA LYS A 20 1.62 -2.61 -10.00
C LYS A 20 2.09 -3.53 -8.89
N TYR A 21 2.33 -2.96 -7.74
CA TYR A 21 2.88 -3.68 -6.60
C TYR A 21 2.01 -3.42 -5.38
N ALA A 22 1.74 -4.45 -4.62
CA ALA A 22 0.87 -4.34 -3.44
C ALA A 22 1.67 -4.60 -2.19
N VAL A 23 1.36 -3.84 -1.13
CA VAL A 23 1.95 -4.02 0.18
C VAL A 23 0.82 -4.26 1.17
N TYR A 24 0.94 -5.34 1.91
CA TYR A 24 -0.01 -5.68 2.97
C TYR A 24 0.67 -5.42 4.30
N THR A 25 -0.02 -4.73 5.22
CA THR A 25 0.49 -4.53 6.57
C THR A 25 -0.59 -4.81 7.59
N LYS A 26 -0.16 -5.22 8.78
CA LYS A 26 -1.06 -5.48 9.90
C LYS A 26 -0.54 -4.70 11.09
N TRP A 27 -1.45 -4.01 11.80
CA TRP A 27 -1.09 -3.10 12.86
C TRP A 27 -1.83 -3.42 14.15
N SER A 28 -1.11 -3.34 15.27
CA SER A 28 -1.66 -3.55 16.59
C SER A 28 -1.82 -2.20 17.31
N TRP A 29 -2.99 -2.00 17.90
CA TRP A 29 -3.35 -0.77 18.60
C TRP A 29 -3.76 -1.13 20.04
N PRO A 30 -2.84 -1.05 21.01
CA PRO A 30 -3.17 -1.43 22.39
C PRO A 30 -4.38 -0.69 22.95
N ASP A 31 -4.56 0.57 22.58
CA ASP A 31 -5.67 1.38 23.07
C ASP A 31 -6.88 1.38 22.13
N GLY A 32 -6.88 0.48 21.17
CA GLY A 32 -8.00 0.36 20.22
C GLY A 32 -7.75 1.06 18.90
N VAL A 33 -8.26 0.47 17.84
CA VAL A 33 -8.17 1.04 16.51
C VAL A 33 -8.98 2.34 16.49
N PRO A 34 -8.43 3.44 15.97
CA PRO A 34 -9.16 4.70 15.92
C PRO A 34 -10.44 4.59 15.12
N SER A 35 -11.34 5.56 15.30
CA SER A 35 -12.61 5.60 14.59
C SER A 35 -12.39 5.75 13.09
N ALA A 36 -13.40 5.38 12.31
CA ALA A 36 -13.35 5.58 10.86
C ALA A 36 -13.07 7.03 10.51
N GLU A 37 -13.69 7.95 11.23
CA GLU A 37 -13.49 9.38 11.00
C GLU A 37 -12.03 9.77 11.23
N SER A 38 -11.44 9.30 12.31
CA SER A 38 -10.05 9.57 12.62
C SER A 38 -9.11 9.00 11.58
N MET A 39 -9.40 7.77 11.12
CA MET A 39 -8.59 7.14 10.07
C MET A 39 -8.70 7.89 8.75
N GLN A 40 -9.90 8.37 8.41
CA GLN A 40 -10.09 9.17 7.21
C GLN A 40 -9.29 10.47 7.27
N GLN A 41 -9.20 11.07 8.46
CA GLN A 41 -8.40 12.29 8.62
C GLN A 41 -6.92 11.99 8.39
N ARG A 42 -6.44 10.85 8.89
CA ARG A 42 -5.06 10.43 8.63
C ARG A 42 -4.81 10.25 7.14
N HIS A 43 -5.76 9.65 6.42
CA HIS A 43 -5.65 9.49 4.97
C HIS A 43 -5.55 10.84 4.27
N ARG A 44 -6.34 11.81 4.70
CA ARG A 44 -6.28 13.16 4.10
C ARG A 44 -4.89 13.76 4.27
N GLU A 45 -4.24 13.49 5.40
CA GLU A 45 -2.91 14.03 5.67
C GLU A 45 -1.82 13.33 4.86
N VAL A 46 -1.94 12.02 4.61
CA VAL A 46 -0.91 11.33 3.85
C VAL A 46 -1.13 11.40 2.36
N LYS A 47 -2.33 11.74 1.92
CA LYS A 47 -2.71 11.68 0.52
C LYS A 47 -1.75 12.43 -0.39
N SER A 48 -1.23 13.57 0.06
CA SER A 48 -0.32 14.36 -0.74
C SER A 48 1.15 13.98 -0.55
N LYS A 49 1.42 13.03 0.34
CA LYS A 49 2.79 12.68 0.70
C LYS A 49 3.19 11.28 0.26
N THR A 50 2.23 10.45 -0.11
CA THR A 50 2.52 9.06 -0.48
C THR A 50 2.58 8.89 -1.98
N LYS A 51 3.39 7.93 -2.42
CA LYS A 51 3.43 7.52 -3.82
C LYS A 51 2.38 6.45 -4.12
N ALA A 52 1.66 5.99 -3.11
CA ALA A 52 0.64 4.96 -3.30
C ALA A 52 -0.49 5.49 -4.17
N GLU A 53 -1.01 4.64 -5.04
CA GLU A 53 -2.19 4.97 -5.82
C GLU A 53 -3.44 4.89 -4.97
N ASP A 54 -3.44 3.98 -4.00
CA ASP A 54 -4.56 3.84 -3.10
C ASP A 54 -4.11 3.09 -1.86
N ILE A 55 -4.81 3.33 -0.76
CA ILE A 55 -4.57 2.65 0.51
C ILE A 55 -5.93 2.32 1.11
N ILE A 56 -6.12 1.05 1.44
CA ILE A 56 -7.34 0.60 2.09
C ILE A 56 -6.98 0.14 3.48
N TRP A 57 -7.60 0.74 4.49
CA TRP A 57 -7.47 0.33 5.87
C TRP A 57 -8.76 -0.32 6.32
N PHE A 58 -8.68 -1.48 6.97
CA PHE A 58 -9.88 -2.12 7.49
C PHE A 58 -9.59 -2.74 8.84
N LYS A 59 -10.60 -2.74 9.68
CA LYS A 59 -10.51 -3.19 11.06
C LYS A 59 -10.83 -4.68 11.12
N ILE A 60 -10.01 -5.44 11.84
CA ILE A 60 -10.26 -6.86 12.04
C ILE A 60 -10.93 -7.09 13.39
N ASP A 61 -10.43 -6.43 14.41
CA ASP A 61 -11.00 -6.47 15.75
C ASP A 61 -10.70 -5.14 16.44
N GLU A 62 -11.00 -5.04 17.72
CA GLU A 62 -10.89 -3.77 18.44
C GLU A 62 -9.46 -3.23 18.48
N ASN A 63 -8.48 -4.10 18.37
CA ASN A 63 -7.09 -3.70 18.52
C ASN A 63 -6.23 -3.92 17.28
N THR A 64 -6.84 -4.33 16.17
CA THR A 64 -6.05 -4.70 15.00
C THR A 64 -6.67 -4.15 13.73
N HIS A 65 -5.86 -3.48 12.90
CA HIS A 65 -6.30 -3.13 11.57
C HIS A 65 -5.28 -3.66 10.56
N GLN A 66 -5.75 -3.88 9.34
CA GLN A 66 -4.89 -4.27 8.23
C GLN A 66 -4.95 -3.21 7.16
N SER A 67 -3.91 -3.15 6.33
CA SER A 67 -3.93 -2.24 5.20
C SER A 67 -3.45 -2.96 3.95
N VAL A 68 -4.01 -2.52 2.81
CA VAL A 68 -3.54 -2.92 1.49
C VAL A 68 -3.18 -1.64 0.77
N ILE A 69 -1.94 -1.55 0.32
CA ILE A 69 -1.40 -0.36 -0.34
C ILE A 69 -1.04 -0.75 -1.76
N ILE A 70 -1.52 0.02 -2.73
CA ILE A 70 -1.24 -0.24 -4.14
C ILE A 70 -0.31 0.83 -4.67
N TYR A 71 0.81 0.39 -5.24
CA TYR A 71 1.78 1.27 -5.88
C TYR A 71 1.82 1.00 -7.37
N SER A 72 2.22 1.99 -8.15
CA SER A 72 2.33 1.81 -9.60
C SER A 72 3.54 0.97 -9.97
N SER A 73 4.51 0.79 -9.05
CA SER A 73 5.71 0.01 -9.35
C SER A 73 6.33 -0.54 -8.08
N GLU A 74 7.16 -1.56 -8.24
CA GLU A 74 7.94 -2.11 -7.15
C GLU A 74 8.90 -1.07 -6.57
N ALA A 75 9.49 -0.24 -7.43
CA ALA A 75 10.44 0.77 -6.98
C ALA A 75 9.79 1.75 -6.01
N ASP A 76 8.57 2.21 -6.33
CA ASP A 76 7.85 3.11 -5.44
C ASP A 76 7.51 2.43 -4.12
N ALA A 77 7.10 1.16 -4.18
CA ALA A 77 6.77 0.40 -2.98
C ALA A 77 7.99 0.27 -2.07
N LYS A 78 9.14 -0.05 -2.64
CA LYS A 78 10.36 -0.25 -1.86
C LYS A 78 10.89 1.05 -1.28
N GLU A 79 10.77 2.14 -2.02
CA GLU A 79 11.17 3.44 -1.53
C GLU A 79 10.36 3.85 -0.31
N GLU A 80 9.04 3.67 -0.38
CA GLU A 80 8.19 4.00 0.75
C GLU A 80 8.31 3.01 1.90
N ASN A 81 8.68 1.77 1.61
CA ASN A 81 8.94 0.81 2.66
C ASN A 81 10.08 1.28 3.56
N ALA A 82 11.15 1.79 2.98
CA ALA A 82 12.27 2.31 3.76
C ALA A 82 11.80 3.44 4.66
N ARG A 83 10.94 4.32 4.15
CA ARG A 83 10.40 5.43 4.93
C ARG A 83 9.48 4.93 6.03
N ARG A 84 8.66 3.91 5.76
CA ARG A 84 7.79 3.31 6.78
C ARG A 84 8.60 2.71 7.91
N GLN A 85 9.70 2.04 7.57
CA GLN A 85 10.56 1.45 8.61
C GLN A 85 11.17 2.52 9.50
N ALA A 86 11.55 3.64 8.92
CA ALA A 86 12.10 4.74 9.71
C ALA A 86 11.04 5.36 10.63
N MET A 87 9.83 5.53 10.13
CA MET A 87 8.74 6.12 10.90
C MET A 87 8.20 5.20 11.99
N ARG A 88 8.43 3.91 11.85
CA ARG A 88 7.88 2.91 12.74
C ARG A 88 8.21 3.15 14.19
N LYS A 89 9.47 3.51 14.48
CA LYS A 89 9.89 3.78 15.83
C LYS A 89 9.19 4.98 16.43
N ASP A 90 9.07 6.04 15.62
CA ASP A 90 8.42 7.26 16.11
C ASP A 90 6.95 7.01 16.39
N THR A 91 6.30 6.24 15.52
CA THR A 91 4.89 5.92 15.68
C THR A 91 4.64 5.14 16.97
N ILE A 92 5.49 4.14 17.25
CA ILE A 92 5.38 3.37 18.49
C ILE A 92 5.54 4.28 19.71
N ALA A 93 6.51 5.19 19.66
CA ALA A 93 6.77 6.08 20.78
C ALA A 93 5.61 7.04 21.02
N GLU A 94 4.96 7.51 19.95
CA GLU A 94 3.91 8.53 20.06
C GLU A 94 2.55 7.95 20.36
N THR A 95 2.18 6.84 19.73
CA THR A 95 0.82 6.34 19.77
C THR A 95 0.70 4.94 20.36
N GLY A 96 1.82 4.25 20.52
CA GLY A 96 1.80 2.88 21.03
C GLY A 96 1.40 1.84 20.01
N HIS A 97 0.98 2.24 18.79
CA HIS A 97 0.62 1.24 17.79
C HIS A 97 1.86 0.79 17.02
N SER A 98 1.84 -0.45 16.55
CA SER A 98 3.00 -1.04 15.90
C SER A 98 2.58 -1.91 14.73
N MET A 99 3.45 -1.96 13.74
CA MET A 99 3.28 -2.85 12.60
C MET A 99 3.78 -4.24 12.99
N VAL A 100 2.89 -5.23 12.93
CA VAL A 100 3.22 -6.58 13.38
C VAL A 100 3.44 -7.55 12.23
N GLU A 101 3.08 -7.15 11.02
CA GLU A 101 3.26 -8.01 9.86
C GLU A 101 3.34 -7.16 8.61
N GLU A 102 4.20 -7.55 7.66
CA GLU A 102 4.29 -6.88 6.38
C GLU A 102 4.68 -7.88 5.30
N THR A 103 3.96 -7.90 4.18
CA THR A 103 4.34 -8.68 3.01
C THR A 103 4.06 -7.84 1.79
N MET A 104 4.75 -8.13 0.68
CA MET A 104 4.55 -7.37 -0.54
C MET A 104 4.85 -8.25 -1.75
N GLY A 105 4.24 -7.90 -2.87
CA GLY A 105 4.44 -8.63 -4.11
C GLY A 105 3.75 -7.95 -5.28
N PRO A 106 4.02 -8.45 -6.49
CA PRO A 106 3.39 -7.86 -7.68
C PRO A 106 1.90 -8.17 -7.71
N VAL A 107 1.14 -7.19 -8.16
CA VAL A 107 -0.30 -7.34 -8.34
C VAL A 107 -0.53 -8.19 -9.58
N LEU A 108 -1.33 -9.22 -9.46
CA LEU A 108 -1.67 -10.08 -10.58
C LEU A 108 -2.88 -9.57 -11.36
N SER A 109 -3.86 -9.03 -10.65
CA SER A 109 -5.10 -8.60 -11.28
C SER A 109 -5.89 -7.72 -10.32
N ILE A 110 -6.54 -6.69 -10.86
CA ILE A 110 -7.51 -5.89 -10.12
C ILE A 110 -8.81 -6.03 -10.90
N MET A 111 -9.82 -6.63 -10.28
CA MET A 111 -11.04 -7.01 -10.98
C MET A 111 -11.70 -5.83 -11.70
N SER A 112 -11.71 -4.66 -11.08
CA SER A 112 -12.36 -3.49 -11.67
C SER A 112 -11.62 -2.95 -12.90
N GLN A 113 -10.43 -3.46 -13.16
CA GLN A 113 -9.60 -2.98 -14.27
C GLN A 113 -9.49 -3.98 -15.42
N VAL A 114 -10.29 -5.01 -15.39
CA VAL A 114 -10.28 -6.01 -16.48
C VAL A 114 -11.67 -6.18 -17.07
#